data_abd6032aaf50a906e6d2b3e52b1a0593
#
_entry.id   abd6032aaf50a906e6d2b3e52b1a0593
#
_cell.length_a   1.000
_cell.length_b   1.000
_cell.length_c   1.000
_cell.angle_alpha   90.00
_cell.angle_beta   90.00
_cell.angle_gamma   90.00
#
_symmetry.space_group_name_H-M   'P 1'
#
loop_
_entity.id
_entity.type
_entity.pdbx_description
1 polymer ?
#
loop_
_entity_poly.entity_id
_entity_poly.type
_entity_poly.pdbx_seq_one_letter_code
_entity_poly.pdbx_strand_id
1 'polypeptide(L)'
;MIQKRFIIYLMSILLLLALVACSETATMVDVTSNTAAASGDREIADVLAVSEAATAPAIVADSSAVTIALNGDAISADSTAVTINGRVATITAAGTYALSGALTDGQVIVDTEDEQVVTLVLNGVDISNSTTAPIAILNAEEVVIVLADNSANNVTDASSYVFPNAEEDEPNAAIFSNADLTISGNGALTVTGNYNDAISSDDALTIAGGVITVNAVDDGLRGKDSLLIQGGTITVAAAGDGLKADKEDDATLGYVAIEGGIIHVVAGGDAISAQTDVLITGGEFNLSAGGGSSAQIAEDASGKGIKGLVNVLIDNGTFVIDVADDAIHSNGNITINGGTFTLVTGDDGMHADATLTINGGAVTIPTSYEGLESAVITINAGDINVTSSDDGINVAGGTDGSGGM
;
A
#
# COMPACT_ATOMS: atom_id res chain seq x y z
N MET A 1 29.59 46.40 -36.79
CA MET A 1 28.99 47.27 -37.80
C MET A 1 27.55 46.79 -38.05
N ILE A 2 26.60 47.65 -37.75
CA ILE A 2 25.21 47.74 -38.23
C ILE A 2 24.24 46.74 -37.60
N GLN A 3 23.48 47.14 -36.62
CA GLN A 3 22.25 47.96 -36.45
C GLN A 3 20.98 47.20 -36.81
N LYS A 4 20.19 46.98 -35.71
CA LYS A 4 18.81 47.49 -35.40
C LYS A 4 17.68 47.13 -36.37
N ARG A 5 16.56 46.63 -35.81
CA ARG A 5 15.33 47.43 -35.65
C ARG A 5 14.24 46.75 -34.82
N PHE A 6 13.82 47.44 -33.75
CA PHE A 6 12.52 47.34 -33.05
C PHE A 6 11.40 47.72 -33.98
N ILE A 7 10.25 47.04 -33.88
CA ILE A 7 8.93 47.61 -34.28
C ILE A 7 7.95 47.32 -33.17
N ILE A 8 7.55 48.41 -32.50
CA ILE A 8 6.42 48.55 -31.60
C ILE A 8 5.18 48.85 -32.47
N TYR A 9 4.08 48.15 -32.23
CA TYR A 9 2.76 48.62 -32.65
C TYR A 9 1.88 48.79 -31.45
N LEU A 10 1.68 50.07 -31.13
CA LEU A 10 0.67 50.65 -30.27
C LEU A 10 -0.56 50.93 -31.17
N MET A 11 -1.75 50.47 -30.82
CA MET A 11 -2.99 51.05 -31.34
C MET A 11 -4.04 51.15 -30.25
N SER A 12 -4.45 52.38 -30.13
CA SER A 12 -5.30 53.00 -29.12
C SER A 12 -6.81 52.78 -29.38
N ILE A 13 -7.58 52.61 -28.32
CA ILE A 13 -8.80 53.29 -27.86
C ILE A 13 -9.95 53.42 -28.87
N LEU A 14 -11.12 52.89 -28.50
CA LEU A 14 -12.34 53.66 -28.49
C LEU A 14 -13.30 53.23 -27.36
N LEU A 15 -13.62 54.22 -26.52
CA LEU A 15 -14.52 54.21 -25.38
C LEU A 15 -15.97 54.37 -25.89
N LEU A 16 -16.88 53.46 -25.53
CA LEU A 16 -18.31 53.75 -25.59
C LEU A 16 -18.97 53.33 -24.27
N LEU A 17 -19.34 54.34 -23.47
CA LEU A 17 -20.24 54.20 -22.33
C LEU A 17 -21.65 53.90 -22.84
N ALA A 18 -22.25 52.84 -22.34
CA ALA A 18 -23.71 52.71 -22.25
C ALA A 18 -24.04 52.26 -20.82
N LEU A 19 -24.58 53.21 -20.04
CA LEU A 19 -25.25 52.94 -18.77
C LEU A 19 -26.57 52.23 -19.05
N VAL A 20 -26.71 50.99 -18.56
CA VAL A 20 -28.00 50.40 -18.28
C VAL A 20 -27.97 49.88 -16.86
N ALA A 21 -28.74 50.56 -16.01
CA ALA A 21 -29.05 50.08 -14.66
C ALA A 21 -30.02 48.92 -14.77
N CYS A 22 -29.66 47.75 -14.17
CA CYS A 22 -30.65 46.76 -13.77
C CYS A 22 -30.13 45.95 -12.60
N SER A 23 -30.85 46.04 -11.52
CA SER A 23 -31.03 45.20 -10.35
C SER A 23 -29.97 44.12 -10.08
N GLU A 24 -29.26 44.29 -8.96
CA GLU A 24 -28.53 43.25 -8.26
C GLU A 24 -29.49 42.16 -7.79
N THR A 25 -29.46 41.01 -8.44
CA THR A 25 -29.79 39.75 -7.83
C THR A 25 -28.47 39.13 -7.37
N ALA A 26 -28.25 39.19 -6.08
CA ALA A 26 -27.18 38.39 -5.44
C ALA A 26 -27.46 36.92 -5.72
N THR A 27 -26.78 36.34 -6.70
CA THR A 27 -26.64 34.89 -6.79
C THR A 27 -25.71 34.51 -5.68
N MET A 28 -26.29 33.88 -4.65
CA MET A 28 -25.48 33.05 -3.74
C MET A 28 -24.70 32.07 -4.61
N VAL A 29 -23.39 32.19 -4.59
CA VAL A 29 -22.52 31.11 -5.01
C VAL A 29 -22.73 30.02 -3.99
N ASP A 30 -23.51 29.03 -4.34
CA ASP A 30 -23.60 27.80 -3.63
C ASP A 30 -22.18 27.18 -3.72
N VAL A 31 -21.44 27.28 -2.63
CA VAL A 31 -20.25 26.48 -2.43
C VAL A 31 -20.78 25.06 -2.21
N THR A 32 -21.07 24.39 -3.33
CA THR A 32 -21.21 22.95 -3.28
C THR A 32 -19.88 22.44 -2.77
N SER A 33 -19.87 22.05 -1.49
CA SER A 33 -18.91 21.11 -0.97
C SER A 33 -18.66 20.08 -2.05
N ASN A 34 -17.42 19.88 -2.40
CA ASN A 34 -16.98 18.80 -3.25
C ASN A 34 -17.23 17.52 -2.43
N THR A 35 -18.48 17.04 -2.42
CA THR A 35 -18.76 15.68 -2.01
C THR A 35 -18.01 14.83 -2.99
N ALA A 36 -17.00 14.12 -2.50
CA ALA A 36 -16.37 13.04 -3.21
C ALA A 36 -17.46 12.28 -3.96
N ALA A 37 -17.29 12.13 -5.26
CA ALA A 37 -18.19 11.33 -6.06
C ALA A 37 -18.29 9.99 -5.35
N ALA A 38 -19.51 9.58 -4.99
CA ALA A 38 -19.74 8.29 -4.36
C ALA A 38 -19.11 7.25 -5.29
N SER A 39 -17.96 6.69 -4.87
CA SER A 39 -17.44 5.46 -5.43
C SER A 39 -18.57 4.46 -5.27
N GLY A 40 -19.01 3.81 -6.36
CA GLY A 40 -20.04 2.78 -6.25
C GLY A 40 -19.57 1.78 -5.21
N ASP A 41 -20.45 1.38 -4.28
CA ASP A 41 -20.12 0.43 -3.22
C ASP A 41 -19.40 -0.78 -3.85
N ARG A 42 -18.07 -0.88 -3.62
CA ARG A 42 -17.30 -2.02 -4.08
C ARG A 42 -17.65 -3.18 -3.18
N GLU A 43 -18.20 -4.23 -3.76
CA GLU A 43 -18.49 -5.43 -3.01
C GLU A 43 -17.23 -6.28 -2.89
N ILE A 44 -17.04 -6.98 -1.75
CA ILE A 44 -15.95 -7.95 -1.58
C ILE A 44 -15.92 -8.94 -2.75
N ALA A 45 -17.08 -9.38 -3.25
CA ALA A 45 -17.18 -10.30 -4.37
C ALA A 45 -16.53 -9.77 -5.66
N ASP A 46 -16.53 -8.46 -5.90
CA ASP A 46 -15.92 -7.85 -7.09
C ASP A 46 -14.39 -7.87 -6.96
N VAL A 47 -13.85 -7.67 -5.76
CA VAL A 47 -12.41 -7.73 -5.49
C VAL A 47 -11.92 -9.18 -5.50
N LEU A 48 -12.67 -10.12 -4.93
CA LEU A 48 -12.35 -11.56 -4.97
C LEU A 48 -12.34 -12.10 -6.41
N ALA A 49 -13.20 -11.58 -7.30
CA ALA A 49 -13.20 -11.98 -8.71
C ALA A 49 -11.91 -11.52 -9.44
N VAL A 50 -11.32 -10.41 -9.03
CA VAL A 50 -9.99 -9.96 -9.52
C VAL A 50 -8.89 -10.85 -8.93
N SER A 51 -9.01 -11.19 -7.64
CA SER A 51 -8.09 -12.06 -6.91
C SER A 51 -8.04 -13.49 -7.47
N GLU A 52 -9.17 -14.08 -7.86
CA GLU A 52 -9.19 -15.40 -8.50
C GLU A 52 -8.44 -15.43 -9.85
N ALA A 53 -8.34 -14.28 -10.53
CA ALA A 53 -7.54 -14.14 -11.75
C ALA A 53 -6.04 -14.08 -11.49
N ALA A 54 -5.64 -13.60 -10.30
CA ALA A 54 -4.27 -13.48 -9.85
C ALA A 54 -3.73 -14.73 -9.14
N THR A 55 -4.35 -15.91 -9.31
CA THR A 55 -3.82 -17.15 -8.75
C THR A 55 -2.42 -17.41 -9.27
N ALA A 56 -1.44 -17.37 -8.36
CA ALA A 56 -0.05 -17.66 -8.66
C ALA A 56 0.05 -19.00 -9.41
N PRO A 57 0.79 -19.06 -10.53
CA PRO A 57 0.96 -20.31 -11.25
C PRO A 57 1.57 -21.34 -10.31
N ALA A 58 0.98 -22.54 -10.28
CA ALA A 58 1.51 -23.66 -9.49
C ALA A 58 3.00 -23.83 -9.81
N ILE A 59 3.85 -23.87 -8.78
CA ILE A 59 5.30 -24.08 -8.93
C ILE A 59 5.52 -25.43 -9.58
N VAL A 60 5.55 -25.46 -10.92
CA VAL A 60 6.07 -26.60 -11.64
C VAL A 60 7.57 -26.35 -11.72
N ALA A 61 8.38 -27.30 -11.22
CA ALA A 61 9.81 -27.25 -11.47
C ALA A 61 9.99 -27.29 -13.00
N ASP A 62 10.08 -26.10 -13.59
CA ASP A 62 10.21 -25.94 -15.03
C ASP A 62 11.63 -26.31 -15.42
N SER A 63 11.77 -27.44 -16.13
CA SER A 63 13.07 -27.88 -16.65
C SER A 63 13.64 -26.94 -17.72
N SER A 64 12.91 -25.91 -18.12
CA SER A 64 13.29 -24.85 -19.05
C SER A 64 13.78 -23.58 -18.35
N ALA A 65 13.72 -23.50 -17.02
CA ALA A 65 14.15 -22.32 -16.28
C ALA A 65 15.62 -21.95 -16.56
N VAL A 66 15.85 -20.70 -16.88
CA VAL A 66 17.20 -20.13 -17.04
C VAL A 66 17.80 -19.98 -15.65
N THR A 67 18.99 -20.57 -15.44
CA THR A 67 19.71 -20.41 -14.19
C THR A 67 20.50 -19.11 -14.18
N ILE A 68 20.31 -18.29 -13.13
CA ILE A 68 21.13 -17.12 -12.82
C ILE A 68 21.86 -17.41 -11.51
N ALA A 69 23.16 -17.62 -11.59
CA ALA A 69 23.98 -17.89 -10.40
C ALA A 69 24.67 -16.60 -9.93
N LEU A 70 24.44 -16.27 -8.65
CA LEU A 70 25.03 -15.13 -7.96
C LEU A 70 26.28 -15.58 -7.22
N ASN A 71 27.46 -15.05 -7.57
CA ASN A 71 28.74 -15.54 -7.14
C ASN A 71 29.58 -14.48 -6.41
N GLY A 72 28.99 -13.80 -5.45
CA GLY A 72 29.62 -12.72 -4.68
C GLY A 72 29.64 -11.39 -5.45
N ASP A 73 30.69 -11.16 -6.20
CA ASP A 73 30.87 -9.96 -7.02
C ASP A 73 30.68 -10.21 -8.53
N ALA A 74 30.15 -11.37 -8.91
CA ALA A 74 29.92 -11.77 -10.29
C ALA A 74 28.57 -12.48 -10.46
N ILE A 75 28.01 -12.37 -11.65
CA ILE A 75 26.78 -13.09 -12.05
C ILE A 75 27.13 -13.97 -13.25
N SER A 76 26.50 -15.13 -13.34
CA SER A 76 26.54 -15.96 -14.53
C SER A 76 25.15 -16.48 -14.90
N ALA A 77 24.86 -16.44 -16.20
CA ALA A 77 23.68 -17.05 -16.79
C ALA A 77 24.03 -17.63 -18.15
N ASP A 78 23.38 -18.74 -18.51
CA ASP A 78 23.59 -19.37 -19.83
C ASP A 78 22.32 -19.17 -20.69
N SER A 79 22.06 -17.90 -21.02
CA SER A 79 20.90 -17.50 -21.83
C SER A 79 21.13 -16.15 -22.48
N THR A 80 20.67 -16.00 -23.70
CA THR A 80 20.66 -14.72 -24.42
C THR A 80 19.56 -13.78 -23.93
N ALA A 81 18.62 -14.28 -23.14
CA ALA A 81 17.57 -13.50 -22.47
C ALA A 81 18.07 -12.76 -21.21
N VAL A 82 19.34 -12.99 -20.81
CA VAL A 82 19.96 -12.31 -19.68
C VAL A 82 21.22 -11.62 -20.12
N THR A 83 21.24 -10.30 -20.02
CA THR A 83 22.43 -9.48 -20.29
C THR A 83 23.14 -9.20 -18.96
N ILE A 84 24.44 -9.51 -18.90
CA ILE A 84 25.26 -9.30 -17.70
C ILE A 84 26.26 -8.18 -17.95
N ASN A 85 26.23 -7.15 -17.10
CA ASN A 85 27.19 -6.06 -17.09
C ASN A 85 27.76 -5.88 -15.68
N GLY A 86 28.93 -6.47 -15.44
CA GLY A 86 29.55 -6.48 -14.12
C GLY A 86 28.70 -7.24 -13.10
N ARG A 87 28.14 -6.53 -12.13
CA ARG A 87 27.24 -7.06 -11.08
C ARG A 87 25.77 -6.79 -11.35
N VAL A 88 25.41 -6.43 -12.57
CA VAL A 88 24.02 -6.20 -12.97
C VAL A 88 23.62 -7.27 -13.98
N ALA A 89 22.54 -7.98 -13.69
CA ALA A 89 21.86 -8.87 -14.61
C ALA A 89 20.54 -8.24 -15.06
N THR A 90 20.39 -8.03 -16.37
CA THR A 90 19.14 -7.54 -16.97
C THR A 90 18.44 -8.68 -17.70
N ILE A 91 17.25 -9.03 -17.30
CA ILE A 91 16.36 -9.99 -17.93
C ILE A 91 15.56 -9.22 -18.99
N THR A 92 15.68 -9.66 -20.25
CA THR A 92 15.15 -8.95 -21.43
C THR A 92 14.11 -9.75 -22.20
N ALA A 93 13.60 -10.83 -21.63
CA ALA A 93 12.53 -11.63 -22.22
C ALA A 93 11.67 -12.29 -21.14
N ALA A 94 10.42 -12.56 -21.46
CA ALA A 94 9.54 -13.36 -20.60
C ALA A 94 10.06 -14.79 -20.42
N GLY A 95 9.69 -15.43 -19.31
CA GLY A 95 10.13 -16.79 -18.99
C GLY A 95 10.42 -17.00 -17.53
N THR A 96 10.95 -18.17 -17.18
CA THR A 96 11.28 -18.55 -15.80
C THR A 96 12.79 -18.47 -15.56
N TYR A 97 13.18 -17.78 -14.53
CA TYR A 97 14.57 -17.53 -14.12
C TYR A 97 14.78 -17.99 -12.68
N ALA A 98 15.67 -18.98 -12.50
CA ALA A 98 16.00 -19.51 -11.17
C ALA A 98 17.27 -18.82 -10.65
N LEU A 99 17.12 -18.01 -9.61
CA LEU A 99 18.19 -17.26 -8.97
C LEU A 99 18.67 -17.98 -7.71
N SER A 100 19.98 -18.08 -7.52
CA SER A 100 20.56 -18.65 -6.31
C SER A 100 21.93 -18.09 -6.00
N GLY A 101 22.31 -18.09 -4.72
CA GLY A 101 23.62 -17.64 -4.24
C GLY A 101 23.60 -16.19 -3.74
N ALA A 102 24.77 -15.60 -3.56
CA ALA A 102 24.91 -14.25 -3.02
C ALA A 102 25.43 -13.27 -4.09
N LEU A 103 24.91 -12.04 -4.05
CA LEU A 103 25.36 -10.93 -4.88
C LEU A 103 25.61 -9.72 -3.98
N THR A 104 26.88 -9.40 -3.78
CA THR A 104 27.28 -8.25 -2.98
C THR A 104 27.39 -7.03 -3.88
N ASP A 105 26.66 -5.97 -3.55
CA ASP A 105 26.65 -4.69 -4.26
C ASP A 105 26.31 -4.86 -5.76
N GLY A 106 25.19 -5.54 -6.04
CA GLY A 106 24.74 -5.81 -7.38
C GLY A 106 23.24 -5.67 -7.56
N GLN A 107 22.73 -5.94 -8.75
CA GLN A 107 21.33 -5.71 -9.11
C GLN A 107 20.82 -6.77 -10.10
N VAL A 108 19.55 -7.13 -9.93
CA VAL A 108 18.77 -7.88 -10.91
C VAL A 108 17.68 -6.97 -11.45
N ILE A 109 17.67 -6.75 -12.75
CA ILE A 109 16.70 -5.91 -13.45
C ILE A 109 15.83 -6.79 -14.33
N VAL A 110 14.53 -6.53 -14.36
CA VAL A 110 13.62 -7.00 -15.39
C VAL A 110 13.27 -5.80 -16.27
N ASP A 111 13.57 -5.91 -17.56
CA ASP A 111 13.30 -4.87 -18.56
C ASP A 111 12.99 -5.56 -19.89
N THR A 112 11.73 -5.82 -20.15
CA THR A 112 11.22 -6.53 -21.33
C THR A 112 9.93 -5.92 -21.85
N GLU A 113 9.76 -5.95 -23.17
CA GLU A 113 8.50 -5.57 -23.85
C GLU A 113 7.61 -6.79 -24.15
N ASP A 114 7.98 -7.98 -23.66
CA ASP A 114 7.19 -9.20 -23.86
C ASP A 114 5.89 -9.14 -23.05
N GLU A 115 4.77 -9.52 -23.70
CA GLU A 115 3.42 -9.55 -23.10
C GLU A 115 3.15 -10.82 -22.24
N GLN A 116 4.18 -11.57 -21.86
CA GLN A 116 4.07 -12.74 -21.02
C GLN A 116 4.80 -12.53 -19.70
N VAL A 117 4.37 -13.28 -18.70
CA VAL A 117 4.89 -13.20 -17.34
C VAL A 117 6.39 -13.52 -17.27
N VAL A 118 7.11 -12.72 -16.49
CA VAL A 118 8.47 -13.04 -16.03
C VAL A 118 8.39 -13.68 -14.64
N THR A 119 8.88 -14.91 -14.51
CA THR A 119 8.91 -15.60 -13.21
C THR A 119 10.33 -15.64 -12.65
N LEU A 120 10.53 -15.05 -11.47
CA LEU A 120 11.78 -15.06 -10.72
C LEU A 120 11.68 -16.08 -9.58
N VAL A 121 12.30 -17.24 -9.70
CA VAL A 121 12.35 -18.25 -8.63
C VAL A 121 13.54 -17.94 -7.73
N LEU A 122 13.30 -17.46 -6.51
CA LEU A 122 14.33 -17.19 -5.52
C LEU A 122 14.61 -18.45 -4.70
N ASN A 123 15.81 -18.99 -4.84
CA ASN A 123 16.24 -20.23 -4.20
C ASN A 123 17.53 -20.04 -3.38
N GLY A 124 17.39 -19.39 -2.24
CA GLY A 124 18.50 -19.09 -1.35
C GLY A 124 19.38 -17.96 -1.89
N VAL A 125 18.75 -16.83 -2.26
CA VAL A 125 19.46 -15.64 -2.67
C VAL A 125 19.79 -14.75 -1.47
N ASP A 126 20.94 -14.07 -1.57
CA ASP A 126 21.34 -12.98 -0.66
C ASP A 126 21.86 -11.83 -1.52
N ILE A 127 20.99 -10.84 -1.79
CA ILE A 127 21.29 -9.74 -2.70
C ILE A 127 21.34 -8.43 -1.93
N SER A 128 22.45 -7.71 -2.06
CA SER A 128 22.58 -6.36 -1.51
C SER A 128 23.05 -5.37 -2.57
N ASN A 129 22.68 -4.12 -2.41
CA ASN A 129 23.16 -3.01 -3.26
C ASN A 129 23.48 -1.80 -2.39
N SER A 130 24.55 -1.08 -2.71
CA SER A 130 25.02 0.08 -1.93
C SER A 130 24.61 1.42 -2.54
N THR A 131 23.88 1.44 -3.68
CA THR A 131 23.57 2.65 -4.43
C THR A 131 22.15 2.73 -4.98
N THR A 132 21.39 1.62 -4.98
CA THR A 132 20.04 1.55 -5.57
C THR A 132 19.30 0.30 -5.12
N ALA A 133 18.13 0.00 -5.72
CA ALA A 133 17.35 -1.22 -5.52
C ALA A 133 18.13 -2.47 -5.97
N PRO A 134 18.22 -3.50 -5.14
CA PRO A 134 18.81 -4.80 -5.54
C PRO A 134 17.98 -5.56 -6.58
N ILE A 135 16.65 -5.43 -6.54
CA ILE A 135 15.72 -6.00 -7.52
C ILE A 135 14.84 -4.87 -8.06
N ALA A 136 14.88 -4.63 -9.37
CA ALA A 136 14.10 -3.59 -10.03
C ALA A 136 13.40 -4.14 -11.27
N ILE A 137 12.09 -4.05 -11.30
CA ILE A 137 11.25 -4.33 -12.46
C ILE A 137 10.94 -2.98 -13.12
N LEU A 138 11.64 -2.66 -14.21
CA LEU A 138 11.52 -1.38 -14.89
C LEU A 138 10.47 -1.42 -15.99
N ASN A 139 10.31 -2.59 -16.64
CA ASN A 139 9.31 -2.81 -17.67
C ASN A 139 8.99 -4.32 -17.77
N ALA A 140 7.75 -4.69 -17.65
CA ALA A 140 7.17 -6.02 -17.88
C ALA A 140 5.65 -5.90 -17.94
N GLU A 141 4.95 -6.93 -18.40
CA GLU A 141 3.49 -7.03 -18.24
C GLU A 141 3.14 -7.42 -16.80
N GLU A 142 3.80 -8.44 -16.28
CA GLU A 142 3.65 -8.97 -14.92
C GLU A 142 4.93 -9.66 -14.49
N VAL A 143 5.31 -9.53 -13.22
CA VAL A 143 6.40 -10.30 -12.61
C VAL A 143 5.89 -11.11 -11.43
N VAL A 144 6.22 -12.41 -11.44
CA VAL A 144 5.95 -13.32 -10.32
C VAL A 144 7.26 -13.69 -9.65
N ILE A 145 7.43 -13.32 -8.39
CA ILE A 145 8.53 -13.80 -7.52
C ILE A 145 8.03 -15.04 -6.80
N VAL A 146 8.69 -16.17 -7.05
CA VAL A 146 8.39 -17.44 -6.41
C VAL A 146 9.46 -17.77 -5.37
N LEU A 147 9.05 -17.88 -4.11
CA LEU A 147 9.91 -18.31 -3.01
C LEU A 147 10.00 -19.83 -2.99
N ALA A 148 11.12 -20.38 -3.42
CA ALA A 148 11.31 -21.83 -3.51
C ALA A 148 11.14 -22.49 -2.13
N ASP A 149 10.60 -23.71 -2.10
CA ASP A 149 10.36 -24.44 -0.87
C ASP A 149 11.65 -24.57 -0.03
N ASN A 150 11.54 -24.32 1.28
CA ASN A 150 12.64 -24.34 2.24
C ASN A 150 13.79 -23.38 1.91
N SER A 151 13.62 -22.44 1.01
CA SER A 151 14.62 -21.40 0.77
C SER A 151 14.51 -20.28 1.82
N ALA A 152 15.64 -19.60 2.06
CA ALA A 152 15.70 -18.34 2.79
C ALA A 152 16.38 -17.33 1.89
N ASN A 153 15.68 -16.25 1.58
CA ASN A 153 16.07 -15.23 0.63
C ASN A 153 16.20 -13.88 1.34
N ASN A 154 17.25 -13.12 1.08
CA ASN A 154 17.49 -11.82 1.65
C ASN A 154 17.70 -10.79 0.53
N VAL A 155 17.08 -9.63 0.67
CA VAL A 155 17.23 -8.48 -0.23
C VAL A 155 17.42 -7.23 0.63
N THR A 156 18.53 -6.52 0.42
CA THR A 156 18.88 -5.34 1.21
C THR A 156 19.37 -4.23 0.29
N ASP A 157 18.74 -3.08 0.33
CA ASP A 157 19.10 -1.94 -0.48
C ASP A 157 20.10 -0.98 0.19
N ALA A 158 20.43 0.08 -0.53
CA ALA A 158 21.24 1.19 -0.05
C ALA A 158 20.46 2.11 0.89
N SER A 159 21.15 2.74 1.84
CA SER A 159 20.55 3.82 2.64
C SER A 159 20.48 5.17 1.92
N SER A 160 20.99 5.25 0.68
CA SER A 160 20.97 6.44 -0.15
C SER A 160 21.12 6.02 -1.60
N TYR A 161 20.21 6.43 -2.46
CA TYR A 161 20.22 6.06 -3.87
C TYR A 161 20.98 7.07 -4.72
N VAL A 162 21.59 6.58 -5.81
CA VAL A 162 22.29 7.37 -6.79
C VAL A 162 21.50 7.30 -8.10
N PHE A 163 20.75 8.34 -8.39
CA PHE A 163 19.97 8.44 -9.62
C PHE A 163 20.83 8.99 -10.77
N PRO A 164 20.58 8.55 -12.03
CA PRO A 164 21.26 9.07 -13.19
C PRO A 164 21.07 10.58 -13.41
N ASN A 165 19.93 11.11 -13.00
CA ASN A 165 19.64 12.54 -13.00
C ASN A 165 18.80 12.93 -11.75
N ALA A 166 18.79 14.24 -11.43
CA ALA A 166 18.17 14.74 -10.20
C ALA A 166 16.64 14.85 -10.25
N GLU A 167 16.03 14.51 -11.39
CA GLU A 167 14.58 14.52 -11.56
C GLU A 167 13.98 13.10 -11.43
N GLU A 168 14.84 12.08 -11.36
CA GLU A 168 14.44 10.70 -11.11
C GLU A 168 14.38 10.45 -9.62
N ASP A 169 13.31 9.81 -9.18
CA ASP A 169 13.04 9.37 -7.81
C ASP A 169 12.73 7.87 -7.67
N GLU A 170 12.75 7.15 -8.79
CA GLU A 170 12.57 5.70 -8.86
C GLU A 170 13.81 5.01 -9.47
N PRO A 171 14.07 3.76 -9.04
CA PRO A 171 13.35 2.96 -8.03
C PRO A 171 13.42 3.57 -6.62
N ASN A 172 12.41 3.32 -5.78
CA ASN A 172 12.34 3.86 -4.42
C ASN A 172 12.14 2.78 -3.34
N ALA A 173 12.34 1.51 -3.67
CA ALA A 173 12.20 0.37 -2.76
C ALA A 173 13.32 -0.65 -2.96
N ALA A 174 13.55 -1.52 -1.98
CA ALA A 174 14.52 -2.61 -2.11
C ALA A 174 14.10 -3.65 -3.15
N ILE A 175 12.80 -3.94 -3.24
CA ILE A 175 12.18 -4.61 -4.39
C ILE A 175 11.19 -3.62 -4.99
N PHE A 176 11.50 -3.13 -6.17
CA PHE A 176 10.71 -2.11 -6.87
C PHE A 176 10.12 -2.67 -8.16
N SER A 177 8.89 -2.32 -8.48
CA SER A 177 8.21 -2.71 -9.71
C SER A 177 7.38 -1.57 -10.32
N ASN A 178 7.52 -1.36 -11.65
CA ASN A 178 6.61 -0.56 -12.47
C ASN A 178 5.49 -1.40 -13.11
N ALA A 179 5.36 -2.66 -12.72
CA ALA A 179 4.38 -3.59 -13.28
C ALA A 179 3.71 -4.36 -12.14
N ASP A 180 2.62 -5.07 -12.45
CA ASP A 180 2.01 -5.98 -11.51
C ASP A 180 3.04 -6.94 -10.91
N LEU A 181 3.13 -6.97 -9.59
CA LEU A 181 4.08 -7.79 -8.85
C LEU A 181 3.35 -8.79 -7.96
N THR A 182 3.57 -10.09 -8.20
CA THR A 182 3.07 -11.16 -7.34
C THR A 182 4.22 -11.84 -6.59
N ILE A 183 4.12 -12.01 -5.27
CA ILE A 183 5.03 -12.80 -4.45
C ILE A 183 4.30 -14.04 -3.97
N SER A 184 4.86 -15.22 -4.25
CA SER A 184 4.22 -16.51 -3.97
C SER A 184 5.22 -17.57 -3.50
N GLY A 185 4.74 -18.77 -3.20
CA GLY A 185 5.56 -19.93 -2.77
C GLY A 185 5.56 -20.13 -1.27
N ASN A 186 6.40 -21.06 -0.79
CA ASN A 186 6.41 -21.47 0.61
C ASN A 186 7.75 -21.15 1.31
N GLY A 187 8.71 -20.56 0.60
CA GLY A 187 10.00 -20.16 1.15
C GLY A 187 9.89 -18.91 2.02
N ALA A 188 11.04 -18.47 2.56
CA ALA A 188 11.16 -17.26 3.32
C ALA A 188 11.80 -16.14 2.50
N LEU A 189 11.33 -14.90 2.70
CA LEU A 189 11.90 -13.68 2.13
C LEU A 189 12.04 -12.63 3.23
N THR A 190 13.27 -12.13 3.40
CA THR A 190 13.53 -10.96 4.25
C THR A 190 13.93 -9.80 3.36
N VAL A 191 13.24 -8.67 3.48
CA VAL A 191 13.54 -7.44 2.73
C VAL A 191 13.85 -6.32 3.71
N THR A 192 14.95 -5.63 3.47
CA THR A 192 15.34 -4.46 4.24
C THR A 192 15.44 -3.26 3.30
N GLY A 193 14.47 -2.37 3.38
CA GLY A 193 14.43 -1.07 2.72
C GLY A 193 15.07 -0.01 3.61
N ASN A 194 16.32 0.34 3.29
CA ASN A 194 17.07 1.34 4.05
C ASN A 194 16.94 2.75 3.45
N TYR A 195 16.45 2.86 2.22
CA TYR A 195 16.27 4.14 1.53
C TYR A 195 14.86 4.71 1.73
N ASN A 196 13.86 3.91 1.42
CA ASN A 196 12.45 4.26 1.46
C ASN A 196 11.63 2.99 1.78
N ASP A 197 10.79 2.53 0.84
CA ASP A 197 9.95 1.34 1.01
C ASP A 197 10.78 0.05 0.96
N ALA A 198 10.26 -1.01 1.52
CA ALA A 198 10.91 -2.31 1.36
C ALA A 198 10.46 -2.99 0.06
N ILE A 199 9.15 -3.13 -0.17
CA ILE A 199 8.59 -3.69 -1.40
C ILE A 199 7.53 -2.71 -1.93
N SER A 200 7.74 -2.20 -3.14
CA SER A 200 6.81 -1.28 -3.79
C SER A 200 6.51 -1.70 -5.21
N SER A 201 5.23 -1.65 -5.60
CA SER A 201 4.78 -1.69 -6.98
C SER A 201 4.00 -0.42 -7.29
N ASP A 202 4.28 0.19 -8.45
CA ASP A 202 3.50 1.32 -8.96
C ASP A 202 2.15 0.91 -9.56
N ASP A 203 2.00 -0.41 -9.82
CA ASP A 203 0.74 -1.06 -10.16
C ASP A 203 0.24 -1.91 -8.96
N ALA A 204 -0.30 -3.10 -9.17
CA ALA A 204 -0.75 -3.97 -8.10
C ALA A 204 0.39 -4.74 -7.43
N LEU A 205 0.32 -4.91 -6.10
CA LEU A 205 1.15 -5.83 -5.34
C LEU A 205 0.29 -6.95 -4.76
N THR A 206 0.58 -8.20 -5.13
CA THR A 206 -0.11 -9.38 -4.59
C THR A 206 0.84 -10.24 -3.76
N ILE A 207 0.46 -10.53 -2.52
CA ILE A 207 1.12 -11.54 -1.66
C ILE A 207 0.25 -12.78 -1.61
N ALA A 208 0.59 -13.78 -2.42
CA ALA A 208 -0.16 -15.03 -2.48
C ALA A 208 0.30 -16.09 -1.45
N GLY A 209 1.45 -15.89 -0.79
CA GLY A 209 1.96 -16.79 0.24
C GLY A 209 3.39 -16.50 0.66
N GLY A 210 4.01 -17.45 1.38
CA GLY A 210 5.38 -17.35 1.88
C GLY A 210 5.50 -16.88 3.32
N VAL A 211 6.75 -16.84 3.81
CA VAL A 211 7.10 -16.25 5.10
C VAL A 211 7.88 -14.96 4.81
N ILE A 212 7.21 -13.84 4.90
CA ILE A 212 7.75 -12.54 4.48
C ILE A 212 8.04 -11.68 5.72
N THR A 213 9.28 -11.23 5.83
CA THR A 213 9.71 -10.29 6.87
C THR A 213 10.24 -9.03 6.22
N VAL A 214 9.68 -7.89 6.60
CA VAL A 214 9.98 -6.59 6.00
C VAL A 214 10.42 -5.61 7.06
N ASN A 215 11.50 -4.89 6.79
CA ASN A 215 11.92 -3.73 7.55
C ASN A 215 12.08 -2.55 6.58
N ALA A 216 11.44 -1.42 6.86
CA ALA A 216 11.47 -0.24 6.00
C ALA A 216 11.69 1.05 6.80
N VAL A 217 12.35 2.01 6.18
CA VAL A 217 12.49 3.37 6.72
C VAL A 217 11.33 4.27 6.32
N ASP A 218 10.50 3.80 5.39
CA ASP A 218 9.20 4.37 5.05
C ASP A 218 8.16 3.25 5.03
N ASP A 219 7.46 2.98 3.92
CA ASP A 219 6.37 2.02 3.88
C ASP A 219 6.88 0.55 3.75
N GLY A 220 6.16 -0.36 4.39
CA GLY A 220 6.53 -1.78 4.39
C GLY A 220 6.24 -2.47 3.06
N LEU A 221 4.96 -2.68 2.77
CA LEU A 221 4.44 -3.23 1.51
C LEU A 221 3.52 -2.20 0.88
N ARG A 222 3.88 -1.72 -0.31
CA ARG A 222 3.11 -0.74 -1.06
C ARG A 222 2.74 -1.29 -2.44
N GLY A 223 1.45 -1.35 -2.73
CA GLY A 223 0.92 -1.53 -4.08
C GLY A 223 0.06 -0.33 -4.41
N LYS A 224 0.54 0.55 -5.29
CA LYS A 224 -0.09 1.85 -5.55
C LYS A 224 -1.53 1.69 -6.03
N ASP A 225 -1.75 0.86 -7.04
CA ASP A 225 -3.08 0.58 -7.56
C ASP A 225 -3.88 -0.31 -6.59
N SER A 226 -3.25 -1.32 -6.03
CA SER A 226 -3.85 -2.17 -4.99
C SER A 226 -2.82 -3.01 -4.26
N LEU A 227 -3.09 -3.33 -2.99
CA LEU A 227 -2.38 -4.33 -2.23
C LEU A 227 -3.33 -5.49 -1.90
N LEU A 228 -3.04 -6.67 -2.45
CA LEU A 228 -3.80 -7.88 -2.22
C LEU A 228 -3.00 -8.89 -1.40
N ILE A 229 -3.55 -9.36 -0.28
CA ILE A 229 -2.94 -10.42 0.55
C ILE A 229 -3.88 -11.62 0.59
N GLN A 230 -3.50 -12.70 -0.10
CA GLN A 230 -4.27 -13.95 -0.15
C GLN A 230 -3.91 -14.89 1.01
N GLY A 231 -2.69 -14.76 1.55
CA GLY A 231 -2.24 -15.60 2.65
C GLY A 231 -0.77 -15.40 3.00
N GLY A 232 -0.20 -16.37 3.71
CA GLY A 232 1.19 -16.34 4.16
C GLY A 232 1.36 -15.90 5.61
N THR A 233 2.61 -15.79 6.04
CA THR A 233 2.98 -15.19 7.33
C THR A 233 3.80 -13.93 7.05
N ILE A 234 3.26 -12.78 7.39
CA ILE A 234 3.80 -11.47 7.04
C ILE A 234 4.14 -10.73 8.33
N THR A 235 5.39 -10.30 8.44
CA THR A 235 5.86 -9.47 9.55
C THR A 235 6.47 -8.20 8.99
N VAL A 236 5.93 -7.06 9.37
CA VAL A 236 6.34 -5.73 8.89
C VAL A 236 6.77 -4.87 10.07
N ALA A 237 7.94 -4.24 9.93
CA ALA A 237 8.38 -3.14 10.76
C ALA A 237 8.71 -1.96 9.83
N ALA A 238 7.88 -0.92 9.85
CA ALA A 238 7.97 0.24 8.98
C ALA A 238 7.98 1.54 9.79
N ALA A 239 8.73 2.55 9.35
CA ALA A 239 8.63 3.85 10.00
C ALA A 239 7.50 4.72 9.40
N GLY A 240 7.09 4.46 8.17
CA GLY A 240 5.86 4.91 7.53
C GLY A 240 4.69 3.95 7.78
N ASP A 241 3.88 3.71 6.75
CA ASP A 241 2.74 2.79 6.81
C ASP A 241 3.19 1.33 6.68
N GLY A 242 2.48 0.41 7.32
CA GLY A 242 2.82 -1.02 7.25
C GLY A 242 2.44 -1.64 5.91
N LEU A 243 1.16 -1.56 5.57
CA LEU A 243 0.53 -2.06 4.36
C LEU A 243 -0.22 -0.91 3.70
N LYS A 244 0.10 -0.57 2.44
CA LYS A 244 -0.38 0.66 1.80
C LYS A 244 -0.86 0.46 0.38
N ALA A 245 -1.94 1.18 0.02
CA ALA A 245 -2.36 1.42 -1.35
C ALA A 245 -2.81 2.88 -1.49
N ASP A 246 -2.21 3.63 -2.41
CA ASP A 246 -2.29 5.10 -2.40
C ASP A 246 -2.59 5.75 -3.77
N LYS A 247 -3.27 5.04 -4.67
CA LYS A 247 -3.71 5.61 -5.95
C LYS A 247 -4.80 6.66 -5.74
N GLU A 248 -4.47 7.92 -6.01
CA GLU A 248 -5.36 9.06 -5.76
C GLU A 248 -6.23 9.45 -6.97
N ASP A 249 -5.75 9.18 -8.18
CA ASP A 249 -6.36 9.69 -9.43
C ASP A 249 -7.39 8.73 -10.05
N ASP A 250 -7.61 7.55 -9.47
CA ASP A 250 -8.62 6.58 -9.87
C ASP A 250 -9.37 6.02 -8.66
N ALA A 251 -10.64 6.40 -8.49
CA ALA A 251 -11.48 5.96 -7.38
C ALA A 251 -11.80 4.44 -7.39
N THR A 252 -11.42 3.72 -8.43
CA THR A 252 -11.55 2.25 -8.50
C THR A 252 -10.27 1.52 -8.06
N LEU A 253 -9.21 2.24 -7.78
CA LEU A 253 -7.91 1.76 -7.33
C LEU A 253 -7.57 2.30 -5.93
N GLY A 254 -6.35 2.10 -5.46
CA GLY A 254 -5.91 2.56 -4.14
C GLY A 254 -6.55 1.78 -2.99
N TYR A 255 -6.86 0.50 -3.17
CA TYR A 255 -7.49 -0.34 -2.14
C TYR A 255 -6.56 -1.42 -1.59
N VAL A 256 -6.82 -1.81 -0.34
CA VAL A 256 -6.18 -2.96 0.31
C VAL A 256 -7.21 -4.07 0.48
N ALA A 257 -6.92 -5.27 -0.02
CA ALA A 257 -7.76 -6.44 0.16
C ALA A 257 -6.99 -7.59 0.83
N ILE A 258 -7.57 -8.18 1.89
CA ILE A 258 -6.93 -9.26 2.65
C ILE A 258 -7.90 -10.43 2.79
N GLU A 259 -7.56 -11.55 2.18
CA GLU A 259 -8.35 -12.78 2.21
C GLU A 259 -8.00 -13.66 3.42
N GLY A 260 -6.75 -13.59 3.88
CA GLY A 260 -6.28 -14.39 4.99
C GLY A 260 -4.80 -14.17 5.30
N GLY A 261 -4.22 -15.07 6.09
CA GLY A 261 -2.81 -15.03 6.51
C GLY A 261 -2.64 -14.69 7.98
N ILE A 262 -1.39 -14.70 8.42
CA ILE A 262 -0.96 -14.25 9.75
C ILE A 262 -0.15 -12.97 9.54
N ILE A 263 -0.66 -11.85 10.02
CA ILE A 263 -0.16 -10.52 9.70
C ILE A 263 0.23 -9.81 11.00
N HIS A 264 1.51 -9.50 11.14
CA HIS A 264 2.08 -8.72 12.23
C HIS A 264 2.65 -7.43 11.67
N VAL A 265 2.15 -6.29 12.13
CA VAL A 265 2.61 -4.97 11.69
C VAL A 265 2.99 -4.13 12.91
N VAL A 266 4.17 -3.50 12.82
CA VAL A 266 4.58 -2.39 13.68
C VAL A 266 4.92 -1.23 12.75
N ALA A 267 4.08 -0.20 12.75
CA ALA A 267 4.20 0.96 11.88
C ALA A 267 4.39 2.25 12.69
N GLY A 268 5.18 3.17 12.14
CA GLY A 268 5.25 4.53 12.67
C GLY A 268 4.05 5.37 12.21
N GLY A 269 3.58 5.15 10.99
CA GLY A 269 2.32 5.61 10.41
C GLY A 269 1.16 4.66 10.69
N ASP A 270 0.27 4.47 9.72
CA ASP A 270 -0.88 3.56 9.82
C ASP A 270 -0.44 2.10 9.61
N ALA A 271 -1.04 1.15 10.34
CA ALA A 271 -0.67 -0.25 10.13
C ALA A 271 -1.21 -0.80 8.80
N ILE A 272 -2.44 -0.42 8.42
CA ILE A 272 -3.05 -0.69 7.12
C ILE A 272 -3.69 0.60 6.63
N SER A 273 -3.30 1.10 5.45
CA SER A 273 -3.75 2.36 4.87
C SER A 273 -4.18 2.18 3.41
N ALA A 274 -5.39 2.60 3.08
CA ALA A 274 -5.93 2.57 1.73
C ALA A 274 -6.49 3.94 1.33
N GLN A 275 -6.17 4.39 0.13
CA GLN A 275 -6.73 5.60 -0.45
C GLN A 275 -8.23 5.48 -0.76
N THR A 276 -8.70 4.27 -0.97
CA THR A 276 -10.13 3.99 -1.16
C THR A 276 -10.63 3.04 -0.09
N ASP A 277 -10.63 1.75 -0.33
CA ASP A 277 -11.30 0.76 0.48
C ASP A 277 -10.31 -0.19 1.18
N VAL A 278 -10.60 -0.59 2.41
CA VAL A 278 -10.00 -1.76 3.05
C VAL A 278 -11.04 -2.86 3.14
N LEU A 279 -10.75 -4.02 2.54
CA LEU A 279 -11.63 -5.18 2.43
C LEU A 279 -10.96 -6.38 3.10
N ILE A 280 -11.55 -6.93 4.15
CA ILE A 280 -10.96 -8.08 4.88
C ILE A 280 -11.99 -9.19 5.00
N THR A 281 -11.69 -10.36 4.42
CA THR A 281 -12.56 -11.54 4.52
C THR A 281 -12.12 -12.53 5.58
N GLY A 282 -10.86 -12.45 6.04
CA GLY A 282 -10.32 -13.32 7.09
C GLY A 282 -8.86 -12.99 7.43
N GLY A 283 -8.27 -13.78 8.32
CA GLY A 283 -6.88 -13.64 8.76
C GLY A 283 -6.71 -13.43 10.26
N GLU A 284 -5.46 -13.48 10.70
CA GLU A 284 -5.05 -13.19 12.08
C GLU A 284 -4.15 -11.96 12.07
N PHE A 285 -4.54 -10.92 12.80
CA PHE A 285 -3.90 -9.61 12.77
C PHE A 285 -3.38 -9.23 14.15
N ASN A 286 -2.13 -8.80 14.21
CA ASN A 286 -1.54 -8.12 15.35
C ASN A 286 -0.93 -6.81 14.84
N LEU A 287 -1.62 -5.70 15.06
CA LEU A 287 -1.30 -4.40 14.50
C LEU A 287 -0.93 -3.42 15.60
N SER A 288 0.21 -2.75 15.43
CA SER A 288 0.62 -1.63 16.27
C SER A 288 1.02 -0.45 15.38
N ALA A 289 0.51 0.73 15.68
CA ALA A 289 0.76 1.94 14.89
C ALA A 289 0.98 3.16 15.81
N GLY A 290 1.76 4.12 15.32
CA GLY A 290 2.02 5.36 16.04
C GLY A 290 2.71 5.19 17.41
N GLY A 291 3.25 3.99 17.72
CA GLY A 291 3.86 3.67 19.01
C GLY A 291 2.90 3.12 20.07
N GLY A 292 1.67 2.78 19.69
CA GLY A 292 0.64 2.19 20.55
C GLY A 292 -0.18 3.23 21.33
N SER A 293 -1.25 2.78 21.97
CA SER A 293 -2.32 3.58 22.59
C SER A 293 -1.87 4.56 23.70
N SER A 294 -0.69 4.39 24.25
CA SER A 294 -0.12 5.30 25.24
C SER A 294 0.83 6.34 24.64
N ALA A 295 1.14 6.25 23.35
CA ALA A 295 1.99 7.20 22.67
C ALA A 295 1.23 8.49 22.35
N GLN A 296 1.98 9.57 22.20
CA GLN A 296 1.47 10.84 21.68
C GLN A 296 2.12 11.07 20.33
N ILE A 297 1.33 11.18 19.31
CA ILE A 297 1.77 11.51 17.95
C ILE A 297 1.62 13.01 17.70
N ALA A 298 2.31 13.54 16.68
CA ALA A 298 2.16 14.93 16.27
C ALA A 298 0.74 15.16 15.70
N GLU A 299 0.26 16.41 15.80
CA GLU A 299 -1.11 16.78 15.37
C GLU A 299 -1.40 16.47 13.89
N ASP A 300 -0.37 16.45 13.05
CA ASP A 300 -0.44 16.14 11.63
C ASP A 300 -0.02 14.69 11.27
N ALA A 301 0.29 13.88 12.26
CA ALA A 301 0.63 12.47 12.06
C ALA A 301 -0.60 11.57 12.15
N SER A 302 -0.53 10.43 11.47
CA SER A 302 -1.52 9.35 11.57
C SER A 302 -0.87 8.13 12.21
N GLY A 303 -1.60 7.41 13.02
CA GLY A 303 -1.13 6.19 13.69
C GLY A 303 -2.29 5.23 13.90
N LYS A 304 -3.10 5.04 12.83
CA LYS A 304 -4.32 4.24 12.85
C LYS A 304 -4.03 2.74 12.63
N GLY A 305 -4.93 1.91 13.14
CA GLY A 305 -4.79 0.47 12.93
C GLY A 305 -5.19 0.05 11.51
N ILE A 306 -6.40 0.34 11.13
CA ILE A 306 -6.96 0.06 9.80
C ILE A 306 -7.64 1.34 9.31
N LYS A 307 -7.17 1.88 8.18
CA LYS A 307 -7.68 3.11 7.59
C LYS A 307 -8.07 2.90 6.14
N GLY A 308 -9.33 3.14 5.82
CA GLY A 308 -9.83 3.22 4.45
C GLY A 308 -10.52 4.56 4.24
N LEU A 309 -10.04 5.40 3.30
CA LEU A 309 -10.62 6.74 3.15
C LEU A 309 -12.08 6.70 2.67
N VAL A 310 -12.51 5.65 1.97
CA VAL A 310 -13.90 5.54 1.49
C VAL A 310 -14.67 4.53 2.32
N ASN A 311 -14.21 3.27 2.39
CA ASN A 311 -14.89 2.26 3.19
C ASN A 311 -13.88 1.36 3.92
N VAL A 312 -14.30 0.83 5.07
CA VAL A 312 -13.70 -0.34 5.70
C VAL A 312 -14.76 -1.42 5.82
N LEU A 313 -14.55 -2.56 5.16
CA LEU A 313 -15.47 -3.70 5.19
C LEU A 313 -14.75 -4.93 5.71
N ILE A 314 -15.20 -5.46 6.84
CA ILE A 314 -14.62 -6.64 7.48
C ILE A 314 -15.69 -7.73 7.63
N ASP A 315 -15.51 -8.84 6.92
CA ASP A 315 -16.40 -10.00 7.01
C ASP A 315 -16.06 -10.91 8.18
N ASN A 316 -14.75 -11.12 8.42
CA ASN A 316 -14.28 -12.01 9.47
C ASN A 316 -12.78 -11.74 9.78
N GLY A 317 -12.25 -12.39 10.80
CA GLY A 317 -10.83 -12.32 11.20
C GLY A 317 -10.68 -12.23 12.71
N THR A 318 -9.42 -12.30 13.14
CA THR A 318 -9.06 -12.08 14.55
C THR A 318 -8.08 -10.91 14.63
N PHE A 319 -8.44 -9.88 15.37
CA PHE A 319 -7.72 -8.61 15.40
C PHE A 319 -7.28 -8.28 16.82
N VAL A 320 -5.99 -8.05 16.99
CA VAL A 320 -5.40 -7.42 18.18
C VAL A 320 -4.73 -6.15 17.70
N ILE A 321 -5.26 -5.00 18.09
CA ILE A 321 -4.83 -3.68 17.62
C ILE A 321 -4.45 -2.83 18.83
N ASP A 322 -3.22 -2.27 18.83
CA ASP A 322 -2.74 -1.32 19.84
C ASP A 322 -2.09 -0.11 19.13
N VAL A 323 -2.79 1.03 19.10
CA VAL A 323 -2.46 2.16 18.23
C VAL A 323 -2.64 3.51 18.93
N ALA A 324 -1.90 4.51 18.46
CA ALA A 324 -1.90 5.83 19.07
C ALA A 324 -3.12 6.71 18.67
N ASP A 325 -3.75 6.39 17.57
CA ASP A 325 -4.89 7.06 16.96
C ASP A 325 -6.08 6.06 16.92
N ASP A 326 -7.02 6.15 15.98
CA ASP A 326 -8.17 5.24 15.88
C ASP A 326 -7.76 3.79 15.55
N ALA A 327 -8.42 2.82 16.18
CA ALA A 327 -8.12 1.44 15.84
C ALA A 327 -8.66 1.04 14.45
N ILE A 328 -9.87 1.50 14.08
CA ILE A 328 -10.45 1.33 12.75
C ILE A 328 -11.07 2.65 12.33
N HIS A 329 -10.64 3.20 11.19
CA HIS A 329 -11.06 4.52 10.72
C HIS A 329 -11.54 4.51 9.27
N SER A 330 -12.59 5.27 8.98
CA SER A 330 -13.00 5.60 7.61
C SER A 330 -13.59 7.00 7.53
N ASN A 331 -13.17 7.78 6.52
CA ASN A 331 -13.83 9.04 6.21
C ASN A 331 -15.23 8.83 5.58
N GLY A 332 -15.60 7.60 5.26
CA GLY A 332 -16.92 7.22 4.78
C GLY A 332 -17.58 6.21 5.71
N ASN A 333 -17.52 4.93 5.36
CA ASN A 333 -18.29 3.91 6.03
C ASN A 333 -17.42 2.80 6.63
N ILE A 334 -17.83 2.31 7.79
CA ILE A 334 -17.31 1.06 8.38
C ILE A 334 -18.44 0.05 8.44
N THR A 335 -18.19 -1.16 7.93
CA THR A 335 -19.10 -2.30 8.06
C THR A 335 -18.37 -3.51 8.63
N ILE A 336 -18.83 -3.99 9.78
CA ILE A 336 -18.32 -5.19 10.44
C ILE A 336 -19.39 -6.28 10.34
N ASN A 337 -19.15 -7.32 9.52
CA ASN A 337 -20.06 -8.44 9.38
C ASN A 337 -19.79 -9.55 10.40
N GLY A 338 -18.56 -9.66 10.88
CA GLY A 338 -18.14 -10.67 11.84
C GLY A 338 -16.72 -10.45 12.35
N GLY A 339 -16.13 -11.45 12.98
CA GLY A 339 -14.76 -11.41 13.50
C GLY A 339 -14.66 -11.21 14.99
N THR A 340 -13.43 -11.23 15.50
CA THR A 340 -13.11 -11.01 16.93
C THR A 340 -12.09 -9.88 17.04
N PHE A 341 -12.40 -8.85 17.80
CA PHE A 341 -11.62 -7.64 17.91
C PHE A 341 -11.24 -7.37 19.36
N THR A 342 -9.96 -7.07 19.58
CA THR A 342 -9.44 -6.44 20.79
C THR A 342 -8.73 -5.18 20.37
N LEU A 343 -9.36 -4.02 20.65
CA LEU A 343 -8.91 -2.71 20.17
C LEU A 343 -8.47 -1.87 21.38
N VAL A 344 -7.19 -1.54 21.44
CA VAL A 344 -6.60 -0.65 22.45
C VAL A 344 -6.10 0.57 21.68
N THR A 345 -6.64 1.73 21.99
CA THR A 345 -6.40 2.91 21.16
C THR A 345 -6.18 4.16 21.99
N GLY A 346 -5.42 5.12 21.45
CA GLY A 346 -5.23 6.43 22.06
C GLY A 346 -6.37 7.39 21.77
N ASP A 347 -7.11 7.15 20.69
CA ASP A 347 -8.32 7.90 20.30
C ASP A 347 -9.51 6.94 20.21
N ASP A 348 -10.18 6.76 19.07
CA ASP A 348 -11.41 6.02 19.00
C ASP A 348 -11.24 4.53 18.67
N GLY A 349 -12.14 3.72 19.21
CA GLY A 349 -12.16 2.29 18.90
C GLY A 349 -12.53 2.03 17.45
N MET A 350 -13.62 2.63 16.96
CA MET A 350 -14.03 2.64 15.56
C MET A 350 -14.66 3.99 15.24
N HIS A 351 -14.10 4.70 14.26
CA HIS A 351 -14.57 6.01 13.82
C HIS A 351 -14.92 6.00 12.32
N ALA A 352 -16.15 6.35 11.99
CA ALA A 352 -16.61 6.52 10.61
C ALA A 352 -17.32 7.86 10.43
N ASP A 353 -16.88 8.70 9.49
CA ASP A 353 -17.51 10.02 9.28
C ASP A 353 -19.00 9.91 8.88
N ALA A 354 -19.38 8.88 8.12
CA ALA A 354 -20.73 8.74 7.60
C ALA A 354 -21.55 7.66 8.34
N THR A 355 -21.17 6.38 8.23
CA THR A 355 -21.93 5.28 8.84
C THR A 355 -21.03 4.21 9.45
N LEU A 356 -21.36 3.77 10.65
CA LEU A 356 -20.79 2.59 11.29
C LEU A 356 -21.89 1.52 11.44
N THR A 357 -21.71 0.38 10.74
CA THR A 357 -22.65 -0.74 10.80
C THR A 357 -21.99 -1.98 11.37
N ILE A 358 -22.53 -2.54 12.44
CA ILE A 358 -22.08 -3.81 13.03
C ILE A 358 -23.18 -4.84 12.87
N ASN A 359 -22.95 -5.83 12.00
CA ASN A 359 -23.87 -6.93 11.71
C ASN A 359 -23.62 -8.16 12.58
N GLY A 360 -22.44 -8.26 13.20
CA GLY A 360 -22.05 -9.39 14.03
C GLY A 360 -20.64 -9.24 14.61
N GLY A 361 -20.12 -10.34 15.18
CA GLY A 361 -18.78 -10.39 15.74
C GLY A 361 -18.71 -10.14 17.23
N ALA A 362 -17.50 -10.20 17.78
CA ALA A 362 -17.18 -9.91 19.17
C ALA A 362 -16.18 -8.75 19.23
N VAL A 363 -16.58 -7.61 19.73
CA VAL A 363 -15.77 -6.38 19.80
C VAL A 363 -15.49 -6.06 21.26
N THR A 364 -14.22 -6.02 21.64
CA THR A 364 -13.78 -5.59 22.96
C THR A 364 -12.86 -4.39 22.80
N ILE A 365 -13.23 -3.27 23.39
CA ILE A 365 -12.47 -2.03 23.42
C ILE A 365 -12.16 -1.72 24.89
N PRO A 366 -11.03 -2.19 25.42
CA PRO A 366 -10.70 -2.01 26.84
C PRO A 366 -10.18 -0.60 27.16
N THR A 367 -9.75 0.15 26.13
CA THR A 367 -9.25 1.52 26.28
C THR A 367 -9.46 2.28 24.98
N SER A 368 -10.08 3.46 25.06
CA SER A 368 -10.25 4.43 23.98
C SER A 368 -10.59 5.81 24.56
N TYR A 369 -10.56 6.84 23.73
CA TYR A 369 -11.20 8.12 24.03
C TYR A 369 -12.70 7.93 23.86
N GLU A 370 -13.19 7.63 22.67
CA GLU A 370 -14.56 7.15 22.43
C GLU A 370 -14.54 5.69 21.95
N GLY A 371 -15.63 4.97 22.21
CA GLY A 371 -15.71 3.56 21.82
C GLY A 371 -16.07 3.37 20.37
N LEU A 372 -17.24 3.85 19.99
CA LEU A 372 -17.78 3.84 18.64
C LEU A 372 -18.25 5.25 18.29
N GLU A 373 -17.73 5.83 17.22
CA GLU A 373 -18.13 7.15 16.75
C GLU A 373 -18.56 7.12 15.28
N SER A 374 -19.68 7.77 14.97
CA SER A 374 -20.14 8.04 13.60
C SER A 374 -21.37 8.91 13.56
N ALA A 375 -21.63 9.56 12.42
CA ALA A 375 -22.90 10.27 12.18
C ALA A 375 -24.12 9.34 12.27
N VAL A 376 -24.00 8.08 11.86
CA VAL A 376 -25.05 7.07 11.94
C VAL A 376 -24.45 5.74 12.43
N ILE A 377 -24.89 5.26 13.57
CA ILE A 377 -24.47 3.97 14.12
C ILE A 377 -25.64 2.97 14.07
N THR A 378 -25.41 1.81 13.45
CA THR A 378 -26.35 0.70 13.36
C THR A 378 -25.74 -0.56 13.93
N ILE A 379 -26.32 -1.13 14.98
CA ILE A 379 -25.88 -2.40 15.56
C ILE A 379 -27.02 -3.40 15.38
N ASN A 380 -26.84 -4.35 14.44
CA ASN A 380 -27.84 -5.38 14.14
C ASN A 380 -27.65 -6.62 15.03
N ALA A 381 -26.39 -6.97 15.33
CA ALA A 381 -26.04 -8.10 16.20
C ALA A 381 -24.58 -7.93 16.70
N GLY A 382 -24.09 -8.89 17.47
CA GLY A 382 -22.71 -8.93 17.99
C GLY A 382 -22.67 -8.79 19.52
N ASP A 383 -21.49 -9.05 20.07
CA ASP A 383 -21.17 -8.86 21.50
C ASP A 383 -20.16 -7.71 21.60
N ILE A 384 -20.59 -6.57 22.11
CA ILE A 384 -19.80 -5.34 22.13
C ILE A 384 -19.55 -4.92 23.59
N ASN A 385 -18.28 -4.87 23.96
CA ASN A 385 -17.83 -4.46 25.29
C ASN A 385 -16.85 -3.31 25.18
N VAL A 386 -17.24 -2.12 25.66
CA VAL A 386 -16.48 -0.88 25.54
C VAL A 386 -16.12 -0.33 26.90
N THR A 387 -14.89 0.15 27.04
CA THR A 387 -14.44 1.01 28.14
C THR A 387 -13.73 2.21 27.51
N SER A 388 -14.34 3.37 27.58
CA SER A 388 -13.84 4.63 27.04
C SER A 388 -13.64 5.66 28.16
N SER A 389 -12.84 6.67 27.91
CA SER A 389 -12.61 7.79 28.82
C SER A 389 -13.67 8.89 28.68
N ASP A 390 -14.32 8.98 27.52
CA ASP A 390 -15.47 9.84 27.26
C ASP A 390 -16.69 8.97 26.93
N ASP A 391 -17.24 8.97 25.73
CA ASP A 391 -18.44 8.24 25.40
C ASP A 391 -18.19 6.81 24.91
N GLY A 392 -18.95 5.83 25.40
CA GLY A 392 -18.91 4.46 24.89
C GLY A 392 -19.45 4.34 23.46
N ILE A 393 -20.45 5.17 23.12
CA ILE A 393 -21.01 5.33 21.78
C ILE A 393 -21.35 6.81 21.61
N ASN A 394 -20.67 7.44 20.65
CA ASN A 394 -20.91 8.83 20.26
C ASN A 394 -21.56 8.89 18.87
N VAL A 395 -22.78 9.46 18.80
CA VAL A 395 -23.42 9.75 17.52
C VAL A 395 -23.23 11.23 17.22
N ALA A 396 -22.01 11.58 16.81
CA ALA A 396 -21.63 12.92 16.38
C ALA A 396 -21.52 12.93 14.85
N GLY A 397 -22.29 13.76 14.20
CA GLY A 397 -22.24 13.91 12.74
C GLY A 397 -21.31 15.01 12.32
N GLY A 398 -20.41 14.68 11.41
CA GLY A 398 -19.54 15.63 10.74
C GLY A 398 -18.11 15.60 11.28
N THR A 399 -17.19 16.05 10.46
CA THR A 399 -15.81 16.29 10.85
C THR A 399 -15.81 17.07 12.17
N ASP A 400 -15.71 16.35 13.27
CA ASP A 400 -15.29 16.99 14.48
C ASP A 400 -13.88 17.52 14.25
N GLY A 401 -13.55 18.63 14.85
CA GLY A 401 -12.21 19.21 14.73
C GLY A 401 -11.17 18.42 15.54
N SER A 402 -11.43 17.15 15.89
CA SER A 402 -10.53 16.24 16.59
C SER A 402 -9.60 15.46 15.64
N GLY A 403 -9.60 15.82 14.36
CA GLY A 403 -8.51 15.53 13.45
C GLY A 403 -7.22 16.16 13.99
N GLY A 404 -6.70 15.61 15.07
CA GLY A 404 -5.49 16.04 15.72
C GLY A 404 -5.69 17.03 16.88
N MET A 405 -5.96 16.54 18.02
CA MET A 405 -5.43 17.09 19.26
C MET A 405 -4.60 16.06 19.96
#